data_808f8451eb2984319670d31299f07caa
#
_entry.id   808f8451eb2984319670d31299f07caa
#
_cell.length_a   1.000
_cell.length_b   1.000
_cell.length_c   1.000
_cell.angle_alpha   90.00
_cell.angle_beta   90.00
_cell.angle_gamma   90.00
#
_symmetry.space_group_name_H-M   'P 1'
#
loop_
_entity.id
_entity.type
_entity.pdbx_description
1 polymer ?
#
loop_
_entity_poly.entity_id
_entity_poly.type
_entity_poly.pdbx_seq_one_letter_code
_entity_poly.pdbx_strand_id
1 'polypeptide(L)'
;MKIYGVGAAEGIGIGIAKVVKEQSVEVVKRNISDIEAEVKSFTEILELTKAETEEMSRSLEKNASAKEAEILVGHIMLMSDPMLIDEMVNLIKNEKICAEYAVEEVCNQYAAVFASMDDELMQQRAADMRDIKDRLIKKIMGLESSDLSTLPHGSILVAKDLTPSMTAGLNPENVLGIVTEFGGKTSHSAILARALEIPAVVGLSDLPEDIEDGSEIVLDGESGEVIIIPTESEKSEYIDKKKKYDEAKKLLKKYLTLPSVSKDGKQVEIVGNIGSPDDVKKVIENGGEGIGLFRTEFLFMDRDCMPTEEEQFESYKQVATAMEGKPVIIRTLDIGGDKEIPYMGIAQDENPFLGYRAIRLCLDRKDDIYIPQLCALLRASAFGNIKIMLPLITSMDEIREAKALIKNIKAELDEKNIAYNKDIEVGIMVETAAASLLADLFAKEVDFFSIGTNDLIQYTMSVDRGNVKVANLYSAFSPAVLRSINRVITEGKKAGIMVGMCGEAAADPLLVPVLLAWGLDEFSMSASSILKSRQIVSLCDSKDLRAKVDKVLEMGCESEIKDYLKKISEELGC
;
A
#
# COMPACT_ATOMS: atom_id res chain seq x y z
N MET A 1 -5.67 -31.13 9.05
CA MET A 1 -6.78 -30.23 9.41
C MET A 1 -6.73 -29.03 8.48
N LYS A 2 -7.88 -28.62 7.88
CA LYS A 2 -7.97 -27.43 7.02
C LYS A 2 -8.62 -26.28 7.75
N ILE A 3 -8.00 -25.12 7.71
CA ILE A 3 -8.52 -23.86 8.28
C ILE A 3 -8.37 -22.74 7.24
N TYR A 4 -9.13 -21.68 7.40
CA TYR A 4 -9.16 -20.56 6.45
C TYR A 4 -8.98 -19.23 7.17
N GLY A 5 -8.13 -18.39 6.61
CA GLY A 5 -7.88 -17.04 7.04
C GLY A 5 -7.92 -16.07 5.87
N VAL A 6 -7.31 -14.94 6.05
CA VAL A 6 -7.17 -13.91 5.02
C VAL A 6 -5.85 -14.12 4.28
N GLY A 7 -5.91 -14.38 2.97
CA GLY A 7 -4.71 -14.39 2.12
C GLY A 7 -4.05 -13.02 2.13
N ALA A 8 -2.82 -12.95 2.61
CA ALA A 8 -2.11 -11.68 2.87
C ALA A 8 -0.93 -11.43 1.93
N ALA A 9 -0.26 -12.48 1.48
CA ALA A 9 0.80 -12.44 0.48
C ALA A 9 0.74 -13.69 -0.38
N GLU A 10 0.72 -13.51 -1.70
CA GLU A 10 0.54 -14.60 -2.69
C GLU A 10 1.68 -15.63 -2.67
N GLY A 11 1.35 -16.86 -2.99
CA GLY A 11 2.29 -17.97 -3.11
C GLY A 11 1.88 -19.19 -2.30
N ILE A 12 2.63 -20.28 -2.49
CA ILE A 12 2.40 -21.55 -1.81
C ILE A 12 3.57 -21.84 -0.87
N GLY A 13 3.30 -21.90 0.43
CA GLY A 13 4.25 -22.32 1.46
C GLY A 13 4.06 -23.81 1.79
N ILE A 14 5.14 -24.58 1.76
CA ILE A 14 5.16 -25.99 2.23
C ILE A 14 6.39 -26.14 3.08
N GLY A 15 6.21 -26.44 4.37
CA GLY A 15 7.35 -26.48 5.30
C GLY A 15 6.97 -27.02 6.67
N ILE A 16 7.85 -26.74 7.60
CA ILE A 16 7.75 -27.22 8.99
C ILE A 16 7.41 -26.04 9.90
N ALA A 17 6.39 -26.24 10.73
CA ALA A 17 5.96 -25.24 11.71
C ALA A 17 7.09 -24.86 12.66
N LYS A 18 7.33 -23.58 12.78
CA LYS A 18 8.07 -22.97 13.87
C LYS A 18 7.13 -22.08 14.66
N VAL A 19 6.70 -22.60 15.81
CA VAL A 19 5.70 -21.91 16.63
C VAL A 19 6.41 -20.87 17.50
N VAL A 20 6.08 -19.63 17.25
CA VAL A 20 6.55 -18.49 18.06
C VAL A 20 5.61 -18.35 19.24
N LYS A 21 5.98 -18.94 20.37
CA LYS A 21 5.21 -18.79 21.61
C LYS A 21 5.58 -17.48 22.27
N GLU A 22 4.60 -16.61 22.43
CA GLU A 22 4.76 -15.49 23.35
C GLU A 22 4.92 -16.06 24.76
N GLN A 23 6.08 -15.90 25.34
CA GLN A 23 6.24 -16.13 26.76
C GLN A 23 5.55 -14.97 27.48
N SER A 24 4.32 -15.17 27.92
CA SER A 24 3.68 -14.26 28.85
C SER A 24 4.51 -14.22 30.14
N VAL A 25 5.16 -13.10 30.37
CA VAL A 25 5.92 -12.89 31.59
C VAL A 25 4.94 -12.39 32.63
N GLU A 26 4.71 -13.16 33.67
CA GLU A 26 3.89 -12.71 34.79
C GLU A 26 4.74 -11.74 35.65
N VAL A 27 4.39 -10.47 35.58
CA VAL A 27 5.08 -9.43 36.35
C VAL A 27 4.41 -9.30 37.71
N VAL A 28 5.19 -9.57 38.76
CA VAL A 28 4.71 -9.50 40.13
C VAL A 28 5.22 -8.21 40.80
N LYS A 29 4.29 -7.42 41.37
CA LYS A 29 4.66 -6.22 42.14
C LYS A 29 5.54 -6.59 43.31
N ARG A 30 6.80 -6.16 43.29
CA ARG A 30 7.79 -6.37 44.35
C ARG A 30 8.27 -5.04 44.92
N ASN A 31 8.38 -4.97 46.26
CA ASN A 31 8.98 -3.80 46.91
C ASN A 31 10.51 -3.90 46.86
N ILE A 32 11.16 -2.79 46.56
CA ILE A 32 12.62 -2.67 46.48
C ILE A 32 13.19 -1.93 47.67
N SER A 33 14.40 -2.26 48.06
CA SER A 33 15.12 -1.62 49.18
C SER A 33 16.08 -0.54 48.69
N ASP A 34 16.68 -0.69 47.52
CA ASP A 34 17.62 0.26 46.93
C ASP A 34 17.05 0.87 45.67
N ILE A 35 16.44 2.04 45.82
CA ILE A 35 15.75 2.77 44.76
C ILE A 35 16.75 3.31 43.74
N GLU A 36 17.93 3.78 44.17
CA GLU A 36 18.93 4.34 43.27
C GLU A 36 19.54 3.27 42.36
N ALA A 37 19.83 2.08 42.90
CA ALA A 37 20.28 0.96 42.11
C ALA A 37 19.24 0.48 41.09
N GLU A 38 17.96 0.43 41.45
CA GLU A 38 16.86 0.02 40.56
C GLU A 38 16.69 1.01 39.40
N VAL A 39 16.62 2.30 39.69
CA VAL A 39 16.51 3.36 38.66
C VAL A 39 17.71 3.35 37.74
N LYS A 40 18.93 3.17 38.28
CA LYS A 40 20.14 3.07 37.48
C LYS A 40 20.09 1.85 36.54
N SER A 41 19.73 0.68 37.04
CA SER A 41 19.59 -0.55 36.27
C SER A 41 18.54 -0.38 35.16
N PHE A 42 17.37 0.20 35.47
CA PHE A 42 16.33 0.50 34.48
C PHE A 42 16.87 1.40 33.36
N THR A 43 17.57 2.49 33.72
CA THR A 43 18.09 3.44 32.73
C THR A 43 19.14 2.78 31.82
N GLU A 44 20.04 1.97 32.38
CA GLU A 44 21.03 1.22 31.60
C GLU A 44 20.37 0.23 30.62
N ILE A 45 19.33 -0.47 31.06
CA ILE A 45 18.56 -1.41 30.22
C ILE A 45 17.78 -0.65 29.14
N LEU A 46 17.18 0.48 29.44
CA LEU A 46 16.48 1.32 28.47
C LEU A 46 17.43 1.77 27.35
N GLU A 47 18.61 2.31 27.70
CA GLU A 47 19.60 2.73 26.70
C GLU A 47 20.13 1.56 25.87
N LEU A 48 20.35 0.40 26.48
CA LEU A 48 20.74 -0.81 25.76
C LEU A 48 19.64 -1.25 24.77
N THR A 49 18.37 -1.22 25.18
CA THR A 49 17.24 -1.58 24.34
C THR A 49 17.09 -0.62 23.15
N LYS A 50 17.31 0.69 23.36
CA LYS A 50 17.34 1.68 22.28
C LYS A 50 18.44 1.38 21.25
N ALA A 51 19.65 1.14 21.71
CA ALA A 51 20.79 0.83 20.83
C ALA A 51 20.56 -0.43 19.98
N GLU A 52 19.99 -1.48 20.58
CA GLU A 52 19.61 -2.68 19.84
C GLU A 52 18.48 -2.41 18.82
N THR A 53 17.52 -1.56 19.18
CA THR A 53 16.44 -1.16 18.26
C THR A 53 16.99 -0.37 17.07
N GLU A 54 17.98 0.47 17.27
CA GLU A 54 18.68 1.16 16.17
C GLU A 54 19.40 0.18 15.24
N GLU A 55 20.05 -0.84 15.77
CA GLU A 55 20.72 -1.86 14.98
C GLU A 55 19.71 -2.69 14.17
N MET A 56 18.58 -3.07 14.79
CA MET A 56 17.46 -3.73 14.12
C MET A 56 16.88 -2.87 12.99
N SER A 57 16.66 -1.57 13.23
CA SER A 57 16.15 -0.64 12.21
C SER A 57 17.10 -0.55 11.01
N ARG A 58 18.40 -0.41 11.24
CA ARG A 58 19.43 -0.40 10.17
C ARG A 58 19.49 -1.72 9.40
N SER A 59 19.22 -2.84 10.05
CA SER A 59 19.18 -4.16 9.40
C SER A 59 17.94 -4.29 8.49
N LEU A 60 16.77 -3.84 8.95
CA LEU A 60 15.55 -3.84 8.18
C LEU A 60 15.63 -2.91 6.97
N GLU A 61 16.20 -1.72 7.13
CA GLU A 61 16.41 -0.77 6.03
C GLU A 61 17.21 -1.39 4.86
N LYS A 62 18.18 -2.25 5.19
CA LYS A 62 19.01 -2.94 4.19
C LYS A 62 18.32 -4.14 3.54
N ASN A 63 17.52 -4.89 4.30
CA ASN A 63 17.06 -6.22 3.93
C ASN A 63 15.57 -6.29 3.54
N ALA A 64 14.74 -5.34 3.99
CA ALA A 64 13.30 -5.36 3.77
C ALA A 64 12.80 -4.06 3.11
N SER A 65 12.52 -3.00 3.88
CA SER A 65 12.14 -1.69 3.33
C SER A 65 12.37 -0.57 4.35
N ALA A 66 12.49 0.67 3.85
CA ALA A 66 12.60 1.86 4.70
C ALA A 66 11.37 2.02 5.63
N LYS A 67 10.19 1.65 5.15
CA LYS A 67 8.94 1.80 5.92
C LYS A 67 8.89 0.91 7.17
N GLU A 68 9.42 -0.31 7.10
CA GLU A 68 9.50 -1.19 8.28
C GLU A 68 10.58 -0.73 9.27
N ALA A 69 11.67 -0.14 8.75
CA ALA A 69 12.68 0.49 9.58
C ALA A 69 12.12 1.71 10.34
N GLU A 70 11.23 2.50 9.73
CA GLU A 70 10.57 3.65 10.35
C GLU A 70 9.71 3.27 11.57
N ILE A 71 9.09 2.10 11.59
CA ILE A 71 8.34 1.63 12.76
C ILE A 71 9.26 1.51 13.96
N LEU A 72 10.44 0.93 13.79
CA LEU A 72 11.42 0.81 14.86
C LEU A 72 12.02 2.17 15.26
N VAL A 73 12.13 3.13 14.33
CA VAL A 73 12.48 4.52 14.67
C VAL A 73 11.38 5.12 15.58
N GLY A 74 10.12 4.85 15.29
CA GLY A 74 9.00 5.22 16.17
C GLY A 74 9.12 4.62 17.58
N HIS A 75 9.54 3.36 17.71
CA HIS A 75 9.83 2.75 19.01
C HIS A 75 10.96 3.48 19.76
N ILE A 76 12.02 3.87 19.06
CA ILE A 76 13.13 4.65 19.65
C ILE A 76 12.64 6.00 20.15
N MET A 77 11.78 6.68 19.38
CA MET A 77 11.18 7.96 19.79
C MET A 77 10.34 7.80 21.06
N LEU A 78 9.46 6.80 21.12
CA LEU A 78 8.66 6.49 22.30
C LEU A 78 9.53 6.16 23.53
N MET A 79 10.56 5.31 23.36
CA MET A 79 11.51 4.99 24.43
C MET A 79 12.41 6.18 24.81
N SER A 80 12.42 7.25 24.05
CA SER A 80 13.18 8.47 24.30
C SER A 80 12.30 9.61 24.82
N ASP A 81 10.99 9.42 24.92
CA ASP A 81 10.06 10.41 25.42
C ASP A 81 10.32 10.68 26.93
N PRO A 82 10.71 11.91 27.30
CA PRO A 82 10.97 12.25 28.70
C PRO A 82 9.75 12.03 29.60
N MET A 83 8.53 12.25 29.09
CA MET A 83 7.31 12.08 29.91
C MET A 83 7.11 10.61 30.29
N LEU A 84 7.26 9.71 29.32
CA LEU A 84 7.14 8.26 29.54
C LEU A 84 8.20 7.76 30.52
N ILE A 85 9.46 8.18 30.32
CA ILE A 85 10.60 7.79 31.17
C ILE A 85 10.42 8.31 32.59
N ASP A 86 10.09 9.61 32.74
CA ASP A 86 9.90 10.25 34.04
C ASP A 86 8.75 9.60 34.82
N GLU A 87 7.68 9.18 34.14
CA GLU A 87 6.54 8.53 34.80
C GLU A 87 6.94 7.15 35.33
N MET A 88 7.67 6.34 34.56
CA MET A 88 8.23 5.07 35.04
C MET A 88 9.17 5.27 36.23
N VAL A 89 10.12 6.20 36.12
CA VAL A 89 11.09 6.50 37.17
C VAL A 89 10.39 7.04 38.43
N ASN A 90 9.39 7.90 38.27
CA ASN A 90 8.61 8.43 39.40
C ASN A 90 7.82 7.33 40.10
N LEU A 91 7.25 6.38 39.35
CA LEU A 91 6.53 5.25 39.92
C LEU A 91 7.47 4.35 40.74
N ILE A 92 8.67 4.06 40.23
CA ILE A 92 9.72 3.30 40.95
C ILE A 92 10.08 4.03 42.26
N LYS A 93 10.33 5.33 42.19
CA LYS A 93 10.77 6.14 43.34
C LYS A 93 9.69 6.31 44.41
N ASN A 94 8.47 6.67 44.00
CA ASN A 94 7.39 7.02 44.90
C ASN A 94 6.75 5.80 45.56
N GLU A 95 6.53 4.73 44.80
CA GLU A 95 5.93 3.50 45.31
C GLU A 95 6.97 2.46 45.78
N LYS A 96 8.27 2.69 45.53
CA LYS A 96 9.36 1.79 45.90
C LYS A 96 9.17 0.37 45.34
N ILE A 97 8.80 0.28 44.07
CA ILE A 97 8.50 -0.96 43.37
C ILE A 97 9.56 -1.26 42.32
N CYS A 98 9.61 -2.53 41.89
CA CYS A 98 10.53 -3.00 40.88
C CYS A 98 10.27 -2.38 39.50
N ALA A 99 11.30 -2.26 38.69
CA ALA A 99 11.28 -1.60 37.39
C ALA A 99 10.34 -2.29 36.40
N GLU A 100 10.32 -3.63 36.36
CA GLU A 100 9.46 -4.41 35.45
C GLU A 100 7.97 -4.11 35.69
N TYR A 101 7.55 -3.93 36.95
CA TYR A 101 6.15 -3.58 37.27
C TYR A 101 5.85 -2.12 36.89
N ALA A 102 6.76 -1.20 37.09
CA ALA A 102 6.59 0.18 36.68
C ALA A 102 6.46 0.32 35.15
N VAL A 103 7.27 -0.43 34.40
CA VAL A 103 7.18 -0.50 32.93
C VAL A 103 5.84 -1.06 32.50
N GLU A 104 5.40 -2.17 33.10
CA GLU A 104 4.12 -2.79 32.77
C GLU A 104 2.93 -1.84 32.98
N GLU A 105 2.87 -1.19 34.16
CA GLU A 105 1.78 -0.30 34.54
C GLU A 105 1.69 0.90 33.59
N VAL A 106 2.81 1.60 33.40
CA VAL A 106 2.86 2.81 32.55
C VAL A 106 2.58 2.47 31.09
N CYS A 107 3.24 1.45 30.54
CA CYS A 107 3.02 1.07 29.13
C CYS A 107 1.58 0.59 28.88
N ASN A 108 0.98 -0.17 29.80
CA ASN A 108 -0.42 -0.59 29.66
C ASN A 108 -1.38 0.60 29.71
N GLN A 109 -1.09 1.61 30.53
CA GLN A 109 -1.88 2.83 30.61
C GLN A 109 -1.82 3.60 29.28
N TYR A 110 -0.63 3.83 28.72
CA TYR A 110 -0.48 4.49 27.42
C TYR A 110 -1.09 3.65 26.27
N ALA A 111 -0.89 2.35 26.26
CA ALA A 111 -1.51 1.47 25.27
C ALA A 111 -3.05 1.50 25.32
N ALA A 112 -3.64 1.60 26.53
CA ALA A 112 -5.09 1.72 26.68
C ALA A 112 -5.60 3.08 26.17
N VAL A 113 -4.86 4.17 26.42
CA VAL A 113 -5.18 5.50 25.89
C VAL A 113 -5.14 5.49 24.36
N PHE A 114 -4.07 5.00 23.76
CA PHE A 114 -3.94 4.90 22.30
C PHE A 114 -5.02 4.00 21.67
N ALA A 115 -5.33 2.87 22.28
CA ALA A 115 -6.37 1.96 21.80
C ALA A 115 -7.80 2.55 21.89
N SER A 116 -8.03 3.53 22.76
CA SER A 116 -9.33 4.18 22.94
C SER A 116 -9.57 5.34 21.97
N MET A 117 -8.55 5.74 21.21
CA MET A 117 -8.67 6.80 20.21
C MET A 117 -9.33 6.28 18.93
N ASP A 118 -10.20 7.08 18.31
CA ASP A 118 -10.86 6.76 17.04
C ASP A 118 -9.94 7.01 15.81
N ASP A 119 -8.65 6.75 15.95
CA ASP A 119 -7.61 6.95 14.94
C ASP A 119 -6.83 5.64 14.77
N GLU A 120 -6.84 5.09 13.55
CA GLU A 120 -6.19 3.82 13.23
C GLU A 120 -4.67 3.86 13.48
N LEU A 121 -4.01 5.00 13.23
CA LEU A 121 -2.59 5.18 13.50
C LEU A 121 -2.30 5.14 15.01
N MET A 122 -3.14 5.79 15.82
CA MET A 122 -3.02 5.75 17.27
C MET A 122 -3.31 4.36 17.84
N GLN A 123 -4.26 3.62 17.24
CA GLN A 123 -4.49 2.22 17.60
C GLN A 123 -3.27 1.32 17.27
N GLN A 124 -2.56 1.60 16.18
CA GLN A 124 -1.29 0.94 15.87
C GLN A 124 -0.22 1.26 16.92
N ARG A 125 -0.14 2.51 17.39
CA ARG A 125 0.76 2.90 18.51
C ARG A 125 0.50 2.13 19.79
N ALA A 126 -0.72 1.66 20.02
CA ALA A 126 -1.01 0.77 21.14
C ALA A 126 -0.30 -0.59 21.01
N ALA A 127 -0.15 -1.10 19.79
CA ALA A 127 0.61 -2.32 19.52
C ALA A 127 2.12 -2.08 19.71
N ASP A 128 2.64 -0.96 19.22
CA ASP A 128 4.04 -0.55 19.40
C ASP A 128 4.38 -0.44 20.90
N MET A 129 3.51 0.16 21.68
CA MET A 129 3.70 0.30 23.13
C MET A 129 3.74 -1.06 23.84
N ARG A 130 2.94 -2.03 23.39
CA ARG A 130 3.00 -3.40 23.91
C ARG A 130 4.30 -4.11 23.55
N ASP A 131 4.79 -3.95 22.32
CA ASP A 131 6.08 -4.51 21.89
C ASP A 131 7.24 -3.93 22.70
N ILE A 132 7.28 -2.60 22.91
CA ILE A 132 8.28 -1.92 23.76
C ILE A 132 8.22 -2.45 25.19
N LYS A 133 7.01 -2.56 25.77
CA LYS A 133 6.78 -3.09 27.11
C LYS A 133 7.38 -4.50 27.26
N ASP A 134 7.02 -5.41 26.36
CA ASP A 134 7.41 -6.82 26.44
C ASP A 134 8.93 -6.99 26.28
N ARG A 135 9.55 -6.17 25.44
CA ARG A 135 11.01 -6.15 25.27
C ARG A 135 11.73 -5.62 26.50
N LEU A 136 11.28 -4.51 27.06
CA LEU A 136 11.87 -3.95 28.29
C LEU A 136 11.73 -4.91 29.46
N ILE A 137 10.55 -5.48 29.68
CA ILE A 137 10.29 -6.43 30.78
C ILE A 137 11.19 -7.68 30.64
N LYS A 138 11.23 -8.30 29.45
CA LYS A 138 12.09 -9.47 29.21
C LYS A 138 13.55 -9.15 29.52
N LYS A 139 14.01 -7.97 29.11
CA LYS A 139 15.39 -7.57 29.33
C LYS A 139 15.72 -7.24 30.78
N ILE A 140 14.80 -6.58 31.50
CA ILE A 140 14.92 -6.35 32.96
C ILE A 140 14.99 -7.69 33.71
N MET A 141 14.21 -8.66 33.28
CA MET A 141 14.15 -9.99 33.91
C MET A 141 15.25 -10.95 33.42
N GLY A 142 16.10 -10.53 32.47
CA GLY A 142 17.17 -11.38 31.92
C GLY A 142 16.67 -12.56 31.08
N LEU A 143 15.49 -12.44 30.48
CA LEU A 143 14.89 -13.45 29.62
C LEU A 143 15.33 -13.25 28.17
N GLU A 144 15.64 -14.34 27.47
CA GLU A 144 15.96 -14.29 26.04
C GLU A 144 14.69 -14.05 25.20
N SER A 145 14.76 -13.14 24.25
CA SER A 145 13.72 -13.00 23.21
C SER A 145 13.87 -14.12 22.17
N SER A 146 12.77 -14.54 21.56
CA SER A 146 12.79 -15.50 20.45
C SER A 146 13.57 -14.93 19.28
N ASP A 147 14.76 -15.46 19.02
CA ASP A 147 15.60 -15.03 17.90
C ASP A 147 15.15 -15.74 16.61
N LEU A 148 14.49 -15.01 15.71
CA LEU A 148 14.06 -15.53 14.42
C LEU A 148 15.16 -15.51 13.35
N SER A 149 16.36 -15.00 13.67
CA SER A 149 17.50 -14.99 12.74
C SER A 149 18.10 -16.40 12.53
N THR A 150 17.88 -17.30 13.49
CA THR A 150 18.46 -18.66 13.52
C THR A 150 17.51 -19.74 13.01
N LEU A 151 16.40 -19.35 12.35
CA LEU A 151 15.42 -20.29 11.83
C LEU A 151 16.04 -21.25 10.81
N PRO A 152 15.75 -22.56 10.88
CA PRO A 152 16.19 -23.51 9.88
C PRO A 152 15.50 -23.25 8.53
N HIS A 153 16.20 -23.55 7.45
CA HIS A 153 15.60 -23.48 6.11
C HIS A 153 14.37 -24.40 6.01
N GLY A 154 13.31 -23.90 5.41
CA GLY A 154 12.05 -24.64 5.27
C GLY A 154 11.04 -24.37 6.38
N SER A 155 11.25 -23.36 7.21
CA SER A 155 10.34 -23.00 8.29
C SER A 155 9.07 -22.30 7.79
N ILE A 156 7.94 -22.62 8.42
CA ILE A 156 6.71 -21.84 8.36
C ILE A 156 6.50 -21.25 9.76
N LEU A 157 6.51 -19.92 9.83
CA LEU A 157 6.26 -19.21 11.09
C LEU A 157 4.78 -19.31 11.46
N VAL A 158 4.52 -19.76 12.68
CA VAL A 158 3.18 -19.79 13.26
C VAL A 158 3.20 -18.96 14.53
N ALA A 159 2.40 -17.90 14.58
CA ALA A 159 2.36 -16.96 15.69
C ALA A 159 0.93 -16.48 15.97
N LYS A 160 0.69 -15.94 17.16
CA LYS A 160 -0.54 -15.16 17.38
C LYS A 160 -0.54 -13.88 16.56
N ASP A 161 0.56 -13.13 16.63
CA ASP A 161 0.88 -12.00 15.78
C ASP A 161 2.41 -11.90 15.66
N LEU A 162 2.90 -11.12 14.69
CA LEU A 162 4.33 -10.84 14.53
C LEU A 162 4.57 -9.36 14.75
N THR A 163 5.37 -9.06 15.76
CA THR A 163 5.75 -7.68 16.04
C THR A 163 6.95 -7.23 15.19
N PRO A 164 7.14 -5.92 14.97
CA PRO A 164 8.30 -5.39 14.24
C PRO A 164 9.64 -5.87 14.79
N SER A 165 9.76 -5.94 16.12
CA SER A 165 10.98 -6.37 16.78
C SER A 165 11.29 -7.86 16.57
N MET A 166 10.28 -8.72 16.49
CA MET A 166 10.46 -10.15 16.20
C MET A 166 10.98 -10.37 14.78
N THR A 167 10.53 -9.57 13.84
CA THR A 167 10.78 -9.76 12.41
C THR A 167 12.06 -9.11 11.89
N ALA A 168 12.67 -8.22 12.68
CA ALA A 168 13.88 -7.48 12.31
C ALA A 168 15.09 -8.35 11.98
N GLY A 169 15.18 -9.54 12.56
CA GLY A 169 16.27 -10.51 12.30
C GLY A 169 15.90 -11.62 11.31
N LEU A 170 14.72 -11.59 10.71
CA LEU A 170 14.21 -12.68 9.89
C LEU A 170 14.99 -12.80 8.57
N ASN A 171 15.50 -14.01 8.28
CA ASN A 171 16.10 -14.32 7.00
C ASN A 171 15.02 -14.87 6.03
N PRO A 172 14.64 -14.13 4.96
CA PRO A 172 13.59 -14.56 4.03
C PRO A 172 13.87 -15.91 3.35
N GLU A 173 15.13 -16.27 3.15
CA GLU A 173 15.50 -17.53 2.51
C GLU A 173 15.16 -18.77 3.34
N ASN A 174 15.02 -18.61 4.65
CA ASN A 174 14.73 -19.70 5.59
C ASN A 174 13.23 -19.89 5.82
N VAL A 175 12.40 -18.87 5.51
CA VAL A 175 10.96 -18.86 5.81
C VAL A 175 10.15 -19.10 4.54
N LEU A 176 9.43 -20.21 4.50
CA LEU A 176 8.59 -20.60 3.37
C LEU A 176 7.12 -20.18 3.52
N GLY A 177 6.75 -19.60 4.65
CA GLY A 177 5.41 -19.10 4.88
C GLY A 177 5.21 -18.49 6.25
N ILE A 178 4.18 -17.66 6.38
CA ILE A 178 3.76 -17.01 7.63
C ILE A 178 2.28 -17.28 7.86
N VAL A 179 1.95 -17.68 9.07
CA VAL A 179 0.59 -17.98 9.54
C VAL A 179 0.36 -17.26 10.86
N THR A 180 -0.65 -16.37 10.94
CA THR A 180 -0.99 -15.68 12.19
C THR A 180 -2.46 -15.82 12.58
N GLU A 181 -2.71 -15.91 13.90
CA GLU A 181 -4.05 -15.97 14.48
C GLU A 181 -4.77 -14.62 14.30
N PHE A 182 -4.07 -13.53 14.56
CA PHE A 182 -4.59 -12.17 14.41
C PHE A 182 -4.06 -11.49 13.15
N GLY A 183 -4.70 -10.37 12.80
CA GLY A 183 -4.29 -9.53 11.70
C GLY A 183 -5.24 -9.55 10.51
N GLY A 184 -5.07 -8.58 9.65
CA GLY A 184 -5.77 -8.41 8.37
C GLY A 184 -4.79 -8.05 7.26
N LYS A 185 -5.29 -7.71 6.07
CA LYS A 185 -4.44 -7.33 4.92
C LYS A 185 -3.54 -6.11 5.18
N THR A 186 -3.89 -5.30 6.15
CA THR A 186 -3.13 -4.09 6.57
C THR A 186 -2.27 -4.30 7.81
N SER A 187 -2.28 -5.49 8.43
CA SER A 187 -1.46 -5.78 9.60
C SER A 187 0.04 -5.76 9.27
N HIS A 188 0.87 -5.53 10.28
CA HIS A 188 2.33 -5.54 10.15
C HIS A 188 2.83 -6.86 9.53
N SER A 189 2.34 -8.00 10.01
CA SER A 189 2.67 -9.34 9.48
C SER A 189 2.37 -9.47 7.99
N ALA A 190 1.24 -8.91 7.52
CA ALA A 190 0.83 -8.94 6.12
C ALA A 190 1.70 -8.01 5.25
N ILE A 191 2.04 -6.82 5.76
CA ILE A 191 2.90 -5.85 5.06
C ILE A 191 4.30 -6.43 4.87
N LEU A 192 4.88 -6.96 5.95
CA LEU A 192 6.19 -7.60 5.93
C LEU A 192 6.24 -8.80 4.97
N ALA A 193 5.24 -9.69 5.03
CA ALA A 193 5.19 -10.86 4.16
C ALA A 193 5.20 -10.47 2.67
N ARG A 194 4.44 -9.42 2.30
CA ARG A 194 4.46 -8.87 0.92
C ARG A 194 5.80 -8.24 0.57
N ALA A 195 6.43 -7.52 1.49
CA ALA A 195 7.71 -6.87 1.24
C ALA A 195 8.84 -7.90 1.01
N LEU A 196 8.79 -9.01 1.74
CA LEU A 196 9.76 -10.11 1.65
C LEU A 196 9.35 -11.18 0.62
N GLU A 197 8.22 -11.04 -0.07
CA GLU A 197 7.65 -12.03 -1.01
C GLU A 197 7.47 -13.42 -0.36
N ILE A 198 7.13 -13.49 0.92
CA ILE A 198 6.86 -14.73 1.64
C ILE A 198 5.35 -14.99 1.64
N PRO A 199 4.87 -16.18 1.20
CA PRO A 199 3.44 -16.53 1.27
C PRO A 199 2.89 -16.37 2.68
N ALA A 200 1.72 -15.72 2.84
CA ALA A 200 1.17 -15.48 4.17
C ALA A 200 -0.35 -15.58 4.24
N VAL A 201 -0.82 -16.15 5.34
CA VAL A 201 -2.23 -16.19 5.72
C VAL A 201 -2.36 -15.65 7.14
N VAL A 202 -3.21 -14.66 7.33
CA VAL A 202 -3.42 -13.98 8.61
C VAL A 202 -4.88 -14.06 9.05
N GLY A 203 -5.16 -13.77 10.33
CA GLY A 203 -6.52 -13.75 10.84
C GLY A 203 -7.19 -15.12 10.92
N LEU A 204 -6.43 -16.15 11.30
CA LEU A 204 -6.94 -17.51 11.48
C LEU A 204 -7.55 -17.67 12.88
N SER A 205 -8.82 -17.30 13.04
CA SER A 205 -9.54 -17.39 14.32
C SER A 205 -9.62 -18.79 14.92
N ASP A 206 -9.44 -19.82 14.10
CA ASP A 206 -9.50 -21.22 14.50
C ASP A 206 -8.10 -21.87 14.52
N LEU A 207 -7.03 -21.08 14.69
CA LEU A 207 -5.68 -21.61 14.79
C LEU A 207 -5.56 -22.44 16.10
N PRO A 208 -5.25 -23.74 16.01
CA PRO A 208 -5.15 -24.57 17.21
C PRO A 208 -4.03 -24.10 18.14
N GLU A 209 -4.34 -23.94 19.42
CA GLU A 209 -3.36 -23.56 20.45
C GLU A 209 -2.25 -24.62 20.67
N ASP A 210 -2.51 -25.86 20.26
CA ASP A 210 -1.66 -27.02 20.44
C ASP A 210 -0.87 -27.42 19.18
N ILE A 211 -0.72 -26.51 18.20
CA ILE A 211 0.20 -26.76 17.09
C ILE A 211 1.61 -27.01 17.66
N GLU A 212 2.13 -28.21 17.38
CA GLU A 212 3.46 -28.59 17.82
C GLU A 212 4.54 -28.05 16.90
N ASP A 213 5.62 -27.56 17.51
CA ASP A 213 6.84 -27.21 16.79
C ASP A 213 7.35 -28.43 16.01
N GLY A 214 7.58 -28.31 14.72
CA GLY A 214 7.95 -29.43 13.86
C GLY A 214 6.80 -30.06 13.08
N SER A 215 5.55 -29.62 13.26
CA SER A 215 4.41 -30.08 12.45
C SER A 215 4.56 -29.65 10.97
N GLU A 216 4.19 -30.53 10.04
CA GLU A 216 4.12 -30.13 8.63
C GLU A 216 2.93 -29.20 8.39
N ILE A 217 3.17 -28.10 7.65
CA ILE A 217 2.14 -27.13 7.26
C ILE A 217 2.24 -26.86 5.76
N VAL A 218 1.06 -26.71 5.15
CA VAL A 218 0.88 -26.19 3.80
C VAL A 218 -0.01 -24.95 3.89
N LEU A 219 0.37 -23.88 3.19
CA LEU A 219 -0.46 -22.67 3.11
C LEU A 219 -0.52 -22.13 1.68
N ASP A 220 -1.66 -21.53 1.37
CA ASP A 220 -1.92 -20.82 0.12
C ASP A 220 -2.27 -19.36 0.45
N GLY A 221 -1.31 -18.48 0.17
CA GLY A 221 -1.43 -17.06 0.47
C GLY A 221 -2.41 -16.30 -0.43
N GLU A 222 -2.90 -16.91 -1.52
CA GLU A 222 -3.93 -16.34 -2.38
C GLU A 222 -5.33 -16.69 -1.86
N SER A 223 -5.60 -17.98 -1.64
CA SER A 223 -6.92 -18.46 -1.17
C SER A 223 -7.15 -18.29 0.33
N GLY A 224 -6.09 -18.10 1.12
CA GLY A 224 -6.16 -18.07 2.59
C GLY A 224 -6.30 -19.44 3.23
N GLU A 225 -6.09 -20.54 2.49
CA GLU A 225 -6.17 -21.90 3.01
C GLU A 225 -4.87 -22.31 3.71
N VAL A 226 -5.01 -22.91 4.90
CA VAL A 226 -3.90 -23.51 5.66
C VAL A 226 -4.25 -24.94 6.03
N ILE A 227 -3.35 -25.88 5.78
CA ILE A 227 -3.49 -27.29 6.13
C ILE A 227 -2.41 -27.65 7.13
N ILE A 228 -2.84 -27.99 8.33
CA ILE A 228 -1.98 -28.46 9.41
C ILE A 228 -1.95 -29.97 9.36
N ILE A 229 -0.76 -30.57 9.36
CA ILE A 229 -0.50 -32.01 9.21
C ILE A 229 -1.22 -32.53 7.94
N PRO A 230 -0.78 -32.10 6.74
CA PRO A 230 -1.38 -32.53 5.48
C PRO A 230 -1.19 -34.03 5.27
N THR A 231 -2.17 -34.66 4.64
CA THR A 231 -2.00 -36.02 4.11
C THR A 231 -1.02 -36.01 2.93
N GLU A 232 -0.44 -37.16 2.60
CA GLU A 232 0.46 -37.27 1.43
C GLU A 232 -0.23 -36.85 0.12
N SER A 233 -1.54 -37.08 -0.01
CA SER A 233 -2.33 -36.63 -1.17
C SER A 233 -2.45 -35.12 -1.24
N GLU A 234 -2.78 -34.46 -0.12
CA GLU A 234 -2.87 -33.00 -0.03
C GLU A 234 -1.52 -32.36 -0.28
N LYS A 235 -0.45 -32.91 0.31
CA LYS A 235 0.91 -32.42 0.13
C LYS A 235 1.34 -32.51 -1.35
N SER A 236 1.05 -33.63 -2.03
CA SER A 236 1.34 -33.81 -3.45
C SER A 236 0.58 -32.81 -4.32
N GLU A 237 -0.70 -32.57 -4.02
CA GLU A 237 -1.52 -31.57 -4.74
C GLU A 237 -0.89 -30.16 -4.65
N TYR A 238 -0.47 -29.77 -3.43
CA TYR A 238 0.14 -28.46 -3.22
C TYR A 238 1.57 -28.34 -3.76
N ILE A 239 2.33 -29.43 -3.80
CA ILE A 239 3.62 -29.45 -4.50
C ILE A 239 3.41 -29.19 -6.00
N ASP A 240 2.42 -29.82 -6.63
CA ASP A 240 2.08 -29.58 -8.02
C ASP A 240 1.55 -28.15 -8.25
N LYS A 241 0.74 -27.64 -7.34
CA LYS A 241 0.24 -26.25 -7.36
C LYS A 241 1.39 -25.25 -7.24
N LYS A 242 2.33 -25.48 -6.31
CA LYS A 242 3.54 -24.66 -6.15
C LYS A 242 4.41 -24.68 -7.40
N LYS A 243 4.64 -25.85 -7.96
CA LYS A 243 5.42 -26.00 -9.21
C LYS A 243 4.80 -25.20 -10.34
N LYS A 244 3.48 -25.29 -10.53
CA LYS A 244 2.76 -24.50 -11.55
C LYS A 244 2.89 -22.99 -11.29
N TYR A 245 2.77 -22.55 -10.03
CA TYR A 245 2.94 -21.15 -9.64
C TYR A 245 4.36 -20.65 -9.94
N ASP A 246 5.38 -21.41 -9.54
CA ASP A 246 6.79 -21.07 -9.77
C ASP A 246 7.15 -21.07 -11.27
N GLU A 247 6.61 -22.02 -12.04
CA GLU A 247 6.77 -22.06 -13.50
C GLU A 247 6.08 -20.87 -14.16
N ALA A 248 4.87 -20.50 -13.72
CA ALA A 248 4.17 -19.32 -14.20
C ALA A 248 4.97 -18.04 -13.88
N LYS A 249 5.48 -17.90 -12.64
CA LYS A 249 6.33 -16.76 -12.23
C LYS A 249 7.62 -16.70 -13.09
N LYS A 250 8.25 -17.83 -13.39
CA LYS A 250 9.41 -17.89 -14.30
C LYS A 250 9.07 -17.53 -15.74
N LEU A 251 7.90 -17.97 -16.23
CA LEU A 251 7.42 -17.62 -17.56
C LEU A 251 7.15 -16.12 -17.69
N LEU A 252 6.64 -15.48 -16.63
CA LEU A 252 6.42 -14.03 -16.62
C LEU A 252 7.71 -13.24 -16.79
N LYS A 253 8.86 -13.72 -16.30
CA LYS A 253 10.15 -13.03 -16.49
C LYS A 253 10.54 -12.84 -17.96
N LYS A 254 9.99 -13.62 -18.89
CA LYS A 254 10.21 -13.43 -20.34
C LYS A 254 9.61 -12.11 -20.83
N TYR A 255 8.58 -11.61 -20.15
CA TYR A 255 7.90 -10.37 -20.50
C TYR A 255 8.62 -9.12 -19.97
N LEU A 256 9.69 -9.27 -19.19
CA LEU A 256 10.43 -8.14 -18.61
C LEU A 256 10.97 -7.16 -19.67
N THR A 257 11.46 -7.70 -20.79
CA THR A 257 12.07 -6.92 -21.88
C THR A 257 11.20 -6.84 -23.13
N LEU A 258 10.03 -7.47 -23.12
CA LEU A 258 9.12 -7.43 -24.26
C LEU A 258 8.28 -6.14 -24.22
N PRO A 259 7.99 -5.54 -25.38
CA PRO A 259 7.10 -4.38 -25.43
C PRO A 259 5.65 -4.81 -25.11
N SER A 260 4.87 -3.87 -24.59
CA SER A 260 3.45 -4.06 -24.27
C SER A 260 2.61 -3.92 -25.56
N VAL A 261 2.56 -4.98 -26.36
CA VAL A 261 1.91 -4.99 -27.68
C VAL A 261 0.98 -6.19 -27.81
N SER A 262 -0.24 -5.96 -28.29
CA SER A 262 -1.22 -7.00 -28.60
C SER A 262 -0.87 -7.77 -29.88
N LYS A 263 -1.53 -8.91 -30.14
CA LYS A 263 -1.31 -9.73 -31.36
C LYS A 263 -1.57 -8.97 -32.66
N ASP A 264 -2.53 -8.05 -32.66
CA ASP A 264 -2.86 -7.21 -33.81
C ASP A 264 -2.01 -5.94 -33.92
N GLY A 265 -0.96 -5.81 -33.07
CA GLY A 265 0.04 -4.73 -33.11
C GLY A 265 -0.36 -3.45 -32.40
N LYS A 266 -1.43 -3.46 -31.57
CA LYS A 266 -1.78 -2.31 -30.76
C LYS A 266 -0.80 -2.18 -29.60
N GLN A 267 -0.07 -1.08 -29.56
CA GLN A 267 0.83 -0.74 -28.47
C GLN A 267 0.06 -0.05 -27.34
N VAL A 268 0.38 -0.41 -26.12
CA VAL A 268 -0.11 0.23 -24.88
C VAL A 268 1.06 0.45 -23.93
N GLU A 269 0.88 1.30 -22.94
CA GLU A 269 1.86 1.50 -21.86
C GLU A 269 1.40 0.76 -20.61
N ILE A 270 2.29 -0.05 -20.01
CA ILE A 270 2.06 -0.71 -18.73
C ILE A 270 3.04 -0.10 -17.73
N VAL A 271 2.49 0.68 -16.80
CA VAL A 271 3.22 1.58 -15.93
C VAL A 271 2.93 1.29 -14.45
N GLY A 272 3.74 1.83 -13.55
CA GLY A 272 3.62 1.59 -12.12
C GLY A 272 2.84 2.66 -11.37
N ASN A 273 2.16 2.24 -10.29
CA ASN A 273 1.67 3.13 -9.23
C ASN A 273 2.71 3.19 -8.11
N ILE A 274 3.04 4.39 -7.63
CA ILE A 274 3.98 4.59 -6.53
C ILE A 274 3.41 5.53 -5.47
N GLY A 275 3.87 5.36 -4.23
CA GLY A 275 3.61 6.26 -3.11
C GLY A 275 4.86 7.07 -2.71
N SER A 276 6.05 6.54 -3.01
CA SER A 276 7.32 7.16 -2.66
C SER A 276 8.34 7.03 -3.80
N PRO A 277 9.42 7.84 -3.81
CA PRO A 277 10.52 7.67 -4.75
C PRO A 277 11.19 6.29 -4.70
N ASP A 278 11.19 5.63 -3.56
CA ASP A 278 11.83 4.31 -3.38
C ASP A 278 11.09 3.20 -4.14
N ASP A 279 9.79 3.36 -4.37
CA ASP A 279 8.99 2.41 -5.14
C ASP A 279 9.40 2.34 -6.62
N VAL A 280 10.05 3.38 -7.15
CA VAL A 280 10.49 3.45 -8.55
C VAL A 280 11.36 2.26 -8.92
N LYS A 281 12.26 1.87 -8.03
CA LYS A 281 13.15 0.72 -8.24
C LYS A 281 12.36 -0.56 -8.53
N LYS A 282 11.31 -0.84 -7.76
CA LYS A 282 10.44 -2.02 -7.97
C LYS A 282 9.72 -1.95 -9.32
N VAL A 283 9.26 -0.77 -9.73
CA VAL A 283 8.62 -0.58 -11.04
C VAL A 283 9.61 -0.89 -12.18
N ILE A 284 10.82 -0.38 -12.11
CA ILE A 284 11.87 -0.63 -13.12
C ILE A 284 12.25 -2.13 -13.16
N GLU A 285 12.45 -2.77 -12.02
CA GLU A 285 12.80 -4.19 -11.90
C GLU A 285 11.71 -5.11 -12.47
N ASN A 286 10.44 -4.68 -12.44
CA ASN A 286 9.32 -5.38 -13.06
C ASN A 286 9.03 -4.91 -14.50
N GLY A 287 9.94 -4.15 -15.12
CA GLY A 287 9.85 -3.75 -16.51
C GLY A 287 8.77 -2.69 -16.79
N GLY A 288 8.42 -1.86 -15.81
CA GLY A 288 7.48 -0.75 -15.99
C GLY A 288 7.96 0.25 -17.05
N GLU A 289 7.03 0.71 -17.89
CA GLU A 289 7.31 1.62 -18.99
C GLU A 289 7.17 3.10 -18.59
N GLY A 290 6.77 3.36 -17.33
CA GLY A 290 6.58 4.70 -16.76
C GLY A 290 6.01 4.62 -15.35
N ILE A 291 5.66 5.78 -14.82
CA ILE A 291 4.86 5.94 -13.61
C ILE A 291 3.53 6.58 -14.03
N GLY A 292 2.43 5.83 -13.94
CA GLY A 292 1.10 6.33 -14.31
C GLY A 292 0.33 6.95 -13.14
N LEU A 293 0.82 6.72 -11.90
CA LEU A 293 0.32 7.41 -10.72
C LEU A 293 1.40 7.53 -9.66
N PHE A 294 1.86 8.74 -9.41
CA PHE A 294 2.55 9.06 -8.17
C PHE A 294 1.57 9.73 -7.21
N ARG A 295 1.28 9.06 -6.10
CA ARG A 295 0.39 9.54 -5.03
C ARG A 295 1.15 10.45 -4.10
N THR A 296 0.91 11.77 -4.22
CA THR A 296 1.66 12.77 -3.46
C THR A 296 1.25 12.91 -2.01
N GLU A 297 0.13 12.31 -1.61
CA GLU A 297 -0.38 12.36 -0.23
C GLU A 297 0.64 11.84 0.78
N PHE A 298 1.43 10.84 0.40
CA PHE A 298 2.46 10.28 1.30
C PHE A 298 3.55 11.28 1.68
N LEU A 299 3.73 12.36 0.90
CA LEU A 299 4.63 13.46 1.27
C LEU A 299 4.05 14.37 2.37
N PHE A 300 2.73 14.30 2.57
CA PHE A 300 2.00 15.12 3.55
C PHE A 300 1.60 14.31 4.78
N MET A 301 1.64 12.98 4.71
CA MET A 301 1.34 12.09 5.82
C MET A 301 2.58 11.88 6.69
N ASP A 302 2.39 11.37 7.90
CA ASP A 302 3.45 10.98 8.85
C ASP A 302 4.45 12.11 9.20
N ARG A 303 3.94 13.36 9.29
CA ARG A 303 4.72 14.56 9.65
C ARG A 303 3.88 15.52 10.48
N ASP A 304 4.59 16.46 11.15
CA ASP A 304 3.98 17.47 12.02
C ASP A 304 3.78 18.83 11.34
N CYS A 305 4.22 19.00 10.10
CA CYS A 305 4.12 20.24 9.34
C CYS A 305 4.02 20.00 7.84
N MET A 306 3.55 21.00 7.10
CA MET A 306 3.46 20.97 5.63
C MET A 306 4.81 20.70 4.99
N PRO A 307 4.90 19.85 3.95
CA PRO A 307 6.11 19.73 3.15
C PRO A 307 6.40 21.05 2.44
N THR A 308 7.64 21.49 2.50
CA THR A 308 8.08 22.69 1.77
C THR A 308 8.07 22.45 0.27
N GLU A 309 8.06 23.53 -0.52
CA GLU A 309 8.23 23.44 -1.99
C GLU A 309 9.50 22.65 -2.34
N GLU A 310 10.59 22.85 -1.60
CA GLU A 310 11.87 22.21 -1.90
C GLU A 310 11.86 20.70 -1.62
N GLU A 311 11.27 20.25 -0.52
CA GLU A 311 11.10 18.83 -0.22
C GLU A 311 10.26 18.13 -1.31
N GLN A 312 9.17 18.76 -1.73
CA GLN A 312 8.33 18.25 -2.81
C GLN A 312 9.10 18.20 -4.15
N PHE A 313 9.83 19.27 -4.47
CA PHE A 313 10.65 19.36 -5.68
C PHE A 313 11.70 18.26 -5.74
N GLU A 314 12.47 18.02 -4.67
CA GLU A 314 13.50 16.98 -4.66
C GLU A 314 12.88 15.59 -4.81
N SER A 315 11.73 15.32 -4.18
CA SER A 315 11.00 14.04 -4.33
C SER A 315 10.57 13.81 -5.80
N TYR A 316 9.94 14.80 -6.43
CA TYR A 316 9.48 14.68 -7.82
C TYR A 316 10.64 14.58 -8.82
N LYS A 317 11.71 15.33 -8.61
CA LYS A 317 12.94 15.29 -9.40
C LYS A 317 13.64 13.93 -9.29
N GLN A 318 13.70 13.34 -8.09
CA GLN A 318 14.27 12.01 -7.90
C GLN A 318 13.57 10.97 -8.77
N VAL A 319 12.22 10.95 -8.75
CA VAL A 319 11.40 10.04 -9.56
C VAL A 319 11.60 10.31 -11.05
N ALA A 320 11.52 11.57 -11.47
CA ALA A 320 11.67 11.95 -12.87
C ALA A 320 13.05 11.55 -13.44
N THR A 321 14.11 11.76 -12.65
CA THR A 321 15.47 11.39 -13.02
C THR A 321 15.65 9.88 -13.12
N ALA A 322 15.12 9.11 -12.14
CA ALA A 322 15.22 7.65 -12.10
C ALA A 322 14.48 6.98 -13.27
N MET A 323 13.44 7.62 -13.80
CA MET A 323 12.66 7.10 -14.94
C MET A 323 13.31 7.38 -16.31
N GLU A 324 14.43 8.10 -16.39
CA GLU A 324 15.25 8.27 -17.62
C GLU A 324 14.44 8.72 -18.85
N GLY A 325 13.54 9.70 -18.66
CA GLY A 325 12.71 10.27 -19.74
C GLY A 325 11.40 9.51 -20.03
N LYS A 326 11.15 8.37 -19.40
CA LYS A 326 9.84 7.71 -19.41
C LYS A 326 8.79 8.59 -18.71
N PRO A 327 7.49 8.45 -19.06
CA PRO A 327 6.44 9.30 -18.47
C PRO A 327 6.31 9.08 -16.95
N VAL A 328 6.10 10.20 -16.25
CA VAL A 328 5.82 10.23 -14.80
C VAL A 328 4.60 11.11 -14.57
N ILE A 329 3.45 10.48 -14.34
CA ILE A 329 2.21 11.18 -14.01
C ILE A 329 2.14 11.38 -12.51
N ILE A 330 2.17 12.65 -12.09
CA ILE A 330 2.11 13.03 -10.67
C ILE A 330 0.73 13.64 -10.38
N ARG A 331 0.01 13.01 -9.46
CA ARG A 331 -1.29 13.50 -9.01
C ARG A 331 -1.09 14.60 -7.98
N THR A 332 -1.76 15.76 -8.18
CA THR A 332 -1.80 16.78 -7.14
C THR A 332 -2.55 16.26 -5.92
N LEU A 333 -2.39 16.92 -4.79
CA LEU A 333 -2.81 16.44 -3.48
C LEU A 333 -4.26 15.95 -3.46
N ASP A 334 -4.45 14.73 -2.96
CA ASP A 334 -5.75 14.09 -2.74
C ASP A 334 -5.89 13.67 -1.27
N ILE A 335 -6.01 14.66 -0.39
CA ILE A 335 -6.21 14.52 1.05
C ILE A 335 -7.63 14.93 1.40
N GLY A 336 -8.12 14.39 2.51
CA GLY A 336 -9.51 14.44 2.97
C GLY A 336 -10.21 13.10 2.76
N GLY A 337 -11.43 12.97 3.20
CA GLY A 337 -12.14 11.70 3.19
C GLY A 337 -11.69 10.81 4.36
N ASP A 338 -10.96 9.75 4.05
CA ASP A 338 -10.42 8.77 5.00
C ASP A 338 -9.01 9.11 5.53
N LYS A 339 -8.42 10.22 5.06
CA LYS A 339 -7.04 10.61 5.41
C LYS A 339 -7.06 11.87 6.27
N GLU A 340 -6.94 11.70 7.56
CA GLU A 340 -6.81 12.82 8.49
C GLU A 340 -5.35 13.23 8.63
N ILE A 341 -5.10 14.54 8.53
CA ILE A 341 -3.79 15.13 8.77
C ILE A 341 -3.95 16.25 9.79
N PRO A 342 -3.66 15.97 11.08
CA PRO A 342 -3.97 16.88 12.18
C PRO A 342 -3.41 18.29 12.01
N TYR A 343 -2.15 18.42 11.54
CA TYR A 343 -1.50 19.73 11.39
C TYR A 343 -2.13 20.60 10.28
N MET A 344 -2.90 20.01 9.37
CA MET A 344 -3.61 20.79 8.33
C MET A 344 -4.84 21.50 8.84
N GLY A 345 -5.35 21.13 10.03
CA GLY A 345 -6.51 21.77 10.66
C GLY A 345 -7.80 21.65 9.83
N ILE A 346 -7.94 20.58 9.05
CA ILE A 346 -9.15 20.32 8.26
C ILE A 346 -10.21 19.78 9.20
N ALA A 347 -11.37 20.44 9.24
CA ALA A 347 -12.49 19.95 10.03
C ALA A 347 -13.06 18.66 9.41
N GLN A 348 -13.46 17.73 10.27
CA GLN A 348 -14.09 16.50 9.84
C GLN A 348 -15.51 16.78 9.31
N ASP A 349 -15.76 16.36 8.06
CA ASP A 349 -17.07 16.46 7.42
C ASP A 349 -17.97 15.30 7.86
N GLU A 350 -19.30 15.50 7.86
CA GLU A 350 -20.26 14.41 8.09
C GLU A 350 -20.20 13.33 6.99
N ASN A 351 -19.82 13.72 5.78
CA ASN A 351 -19.61 12.83 4.64
C ASN A 351 -18.25 13.12 3.98
N PRO A 352 -17.16 12.68 4.57
CA PRO A 352 -15.79 13.09 4.20
C PRO A 352 -15.46 12.86 2.72
N PHE A 353 -15.91 11.74 2.13
CA PHE A 353 -15.68 11.45 0.72
C PHE A 353 -16.42 12.39 -0.24
N LEU A 354 -17.52 13.03 0.20
CA LEU A 354 -18.30 13.99 -0.59
C LEU A 354 -17.95 15.45 -0.25
N GLY A 355 -17.11 15.68 0.73
CA GLY A 355 -16.84 16.95 1.35
C GLY A 355 -15.64 17.71 0.81
N TYR A 356 -14.90 18.31 1.72
CA TYR A 356 -13.78 19.22 1.48
C TYR A 356 -12.47 18.44 1.33
N ARG A 357 -12.19 17.98 0.11
CA ARG A 357 -11.00 17.17 -0.21
C ARG A 357 -10.44 17.48 -1.60
N ALA A 358 -9.23 17.02 -1.86
CA ALA A 358 -8.57 16.99 -3.17
C ALA A 358 -8.54 18.37 -3.83
N ILE A 359 -8.99 18.48 -5.08
CA ILE A 359 -8.97 19.76 -5.83
C ILE A 359 -9.73 20.87 -5.12
N ARG A 360 -10.79 20.56 -4.37
CA ARG A 360 -11.59 21.55 -3.63
C ARG A 360 -10.76 22.19 -2.53
N LEU A 361 -10.05 21.37 -1.75
CA LEU A 361 -9.09 21.81 -0.74
C LEU A 361 -7.93 22.62 -1.38
N CYS A 362 -7.38 22.11 -2.48
CA CYS A 362 -6.24 22.75 -3.16
C CYS A 362 -6.58 24.15 -3.69
N LEU A 363 -7.76 24.30 -4.31
CA LEU A 363 -8.18 25.60 -4.85
C LEU A 363 -8.55 26.62 -3.76
N ASP A 364 -9.09 26.16 -2.62
CA ASP A 364 -9.39 27.03 -1.48
C ASP A 364 -8.13 27.44 -0.73
N ARG A 365 -7.22 26.51 -0.48
CA ARG A 365 -5.93 26.74 0.19
C ARG A 365 -4.77 26.85 -0.81
N LYS A 366 -4.96 27.64 -1.84
CA LYS A 366 -3.98 27.74 -2.94
C LYS A 366 -2.62 28.25 -2.51
N ASP A 367 -2.56 29.23 -1.59
CA ASP A 367 -1.33 29.92 -1.23
C ASP A 367 -0.38 29.06 -0.39
N ASP A 368 -0.93 28.22 0.49
CA ASP A 368 -0.15 27.41 1.44
C ASP A 368 -0.03 25.92 1.02
N ILE A 369 -0.89 25.43 0.14
CA ILE A 369 -0.87 24.04 -0.33
C ILE A 369 -0.57 23.96 -1.83
N TYR A 370 -1.42 24.60 -2.66
CA TYR A 370 -1.46 24.25 -4.08
C TYR A 370 -0.36 24.91 -4.90
N ILE A 371 -0.10 26.21 -4.68
CA ILE A 371 0.97 26.94 -5.39
C ILE A 371 2.35 26.33 -5.08
N PRO A 372 2.73 26.04 -3.83
CA PRO A 372 3.99 25.35 -3.54
C PRO A 372 4.12 24.00 -4.27
N GLN A 373 3.04 23.18 -4.30
CA GLN A 373 3.06 21.92 -4.99
C GLN A 373 3.20 22.08 -6.51
N LEU A 374 2.43 22.98 -7.13
CA LEU A 374 2.51 23.24 -8.58
C LEU A 374 3.87 23.82 -8.98
N CYS A 375 4.46 24.67 -8.15
CA CYS A 375 5.81 25.22 -8.32
C CYS A 375 6.86 24.09 -8.33
N ALA A 376 6.79 23.20 -7.34
CA ALA A 376 7.67 22.03 -7.23
C ALA A 376 7.55 21.10 -8.45
N LEU A 377 6.32 20.81 -8.90
CA LEU A 377 6.05 20.01 -10.10
C LEU A 377 6.62 20.61 -11.36
N LEU A 378 6.39 21.91 -11.58
CA LEU A 378 6.94 22.63 -12.74
C LEU A 378 8.47 22.63 -12.73
N ARG A 379 9.11 22.97 -11.61
CA ARG A 379 10.56 22.92 -11.46
C ARG A 379 11.13 21.52 -11.73
N ALA A 380 10.50 20.50 -11.19
CA ALA A 380 10.92 19.11 -11.36
C ALA A 380 10.78 18.63 -12.82
N SER A 381 9.85 19.20 -13.60
CA SER A 381 9.65 18.84 -15.00
C SER A 381 10.85 19.17 -15.92
N ALA A 382 11.82 19.97 -15.45
CA ALA A 382 13.10 20.17 -16.15
C ALA A 382 14.00 18.92 -16.14
N PHE A 383 13.74 17.94 -15.28
CA PHE A 383 14.60 16.77 -15.06
C PHE A 383 14.05 15.47 -15.66
N GLY A 384 12.84 15.49 -16.22
CA GLY A 384 12.24 14.32 -16.87
C GLY A 384 10.84 14.59 -17.42
N ASN A 385 10.18 13.56 -17.93
CA ASN A 385 8.88 13.67 -18.58
C ASN A 385 7.74 13.63 -17.55
N ILE A 386 7.59 14.72 -16.77
CA ILE A 386 6.52 14.87 -15.78
C ILE A 386 5.23 15.34 -16.46
N LYS A 387 4.11 14.75 -16.07
CA LYS A 387 2.74 15.18 -16.38
C LYS A 387 1.99 15.46 -15.08
N ILE A 388 1.15 16.48 -15.06
CA ILE A 388 0.35 16.87 -13.88
C ILE A 388 -1.05 16.27 -14.02
N MET A 389 -1.55 15.61 -12.98
CA MET A 389 -2.88 15.03 -12.93
C MET A 389 -3.70 15.66 -11.80
N LEU A 390 -4.87 16.22 -12.14
CA LEU A 390 -5.79 16.85 -11.19
C LEU A 390 -6.82 15.83 -10.69
N PRO A 391 -6.90 15.54 -9.37
CA PRO A 391 -7.86 14.59 -8.80
C PRO A 391 -9.25 15.19 -8.60
N LEU A 392 -10.26 14.34 -8.44
CA LEU A 392 -11.62 14.64 -7.98
C LEU A 392 -12.34 15.77 -8.75
N ILE A 393 -12.10 15.89 -10.02
CA ILE A 393 -12.72 16.92 -10.86
C ILE A 393 -14.22 16.65 -11.01
N THR A 394 -15.04 17.71 -10.82
CA THR A 394 -16.48 17.68 -10.99
C THR A 394 -17.01 18.76 -11.95
N SER A 395 -16.23 19.80 -12.20
CA SER A 395 -16.64 20.94 -13.06
C SER A 395 -15.53 21.43 -13.97
N MET A 396 -15.91 22.13 -15.02
CA MET A 396 -14.98 22.81 -15.93
C MET A 396 -14.25 23.96 -15.26
N ASP A 397 -14.88 24.60 -14.28
CA ASP A 397 -14.30 25.75 -13.59
C ASP A 397 -13.10 25.32 -12.75
N GLU A 398 -13.13 24.16 -12.10
CA GLU A 398 -11.99 23.59 -11.37
C GLU A 398 -10.78 23.37 -12.29
N ILE A 399 -10.99 22.83 -13.50
CA ILE A 399 -9.92 22.63 -14.49
C ILE A 399 -9.33 23.98 -14.91
N ARG A 400 -10.16 24.95 -15.22
CA ARG A 400 -9.74 26.27 -15.71
C ARG A 400 -9.00 27.06 -14.64
N GLU A 401 -9.46 26.99 -13.40
CA GLU A 401 -8.80 27.65 -12.27
C GLU A 401 -7.41 27.05 -12.01
N ALA A 402 -7.30 25.73 -11.97
CA ALA A 402 -6.00 25.07 -11.83
C ALA A 402 -5.03 25.42 -12.99
N LYS A 403 -5.50 25.39 -14.24
CA LYS A 403 -4.69 25.79 -15.41
C LYS A 403 -4.29 27.26 -15.38
N ALA A 404 -5.13 28.14 -14.85
CA ALA A 404 -4.80 29.54 -14.65
C ALA A 404 -3.68 29.73 -13.62
N LEU A 405 -3.72 28.99 -12.51
CA LEU A 405 -2.63 28.98 -11.52
C LEU A 405 -1.32 28.48 -12.14
N ILE A 406 -1.35 27.34 -12.86
CA ILE A 406 -0.16 26.82 -13.55
C ILE A 406 0.41 27.85 -14.52
N LYS A 407 -0.44 28.55 -15.28
CA LYS A 407 0.01 29.62 -16.20
C LYS A 407 0.69 30.78 -15.46
N ASN A 408 0.15 31.22 -14.33
CA ASN A 408 0.73 32.30 -13.53
C ASN A 408 2.10 31.87 -12.96
N ILE A 409 2.20 30.66 -12.43
CA ILE A 409 3.47 30.12 -11.90
C ILE A 409 4.51 29.99 -13.02
N LYS A 410 4.14 29.55 -14.22
CA LYS A 410 5.06 29.53 -15.39
C LYS A 410 5.62 30.91 -15.69
N ALA A 411 4.80 31.96 -15.63
CA ALA A 411 5.25 33.34 -15.84
C ALA A 411 6.25 33.80 -14.76
N GLU A 412 5.98 33.45 -13.49
CA GLU A 412 6.91 33.76 -12.39
C GLU A 412 8.26 33.01 -12.52
N LEU A 413 8.23 31.75 -12.93
CA LEU A 413 9.43 30.95 -13.15
C LEU A 413 10.26 31.54 -14.35
N ASP A 414 9.57 31.98 -15.39
CA ASP A 414 10.22 32.66 -16.52
C ASP A 414 10.91 34.00 -16.08
N GLU A 415 10.25 34.80 -15.26
CA GLU A 415 10.84 36.02 -14.68
C GLU A 415 12.07 35.73 -13.82
N LYS A 416 12.03 34.65 -13.05
CA LYS A 416 13.14 34.22 -12.19
C LYS A 416 14.21 33.40 -12.92
N ASN A 417 14.06 33.18 -14.25
CA ASN A 417 14.91 32.32 -15.07
C ASN A 417 15.10 30.90 -14.50
N ILE A 418 14.07 30.32 -13.93
CA ILE A 418 14.04 28.94 -13.42
C ILE A 418 13.57 28.04 -14.56
N ALA A 419 14.32 26.97 -14.83
CA ALA A 419 14.01 26.01 -15.88
C ALA A 419 12.83 25.13 -15.53
N TYR A 420 11.94 24.88 -16.49
CA TYR A 420 10.83 23.92 -16.43
C TYR A 420 10.43 23.47 -17.84
N ASN A 421 9.66 22.40 -17.96
CA ASN A 421 9.08 21.98 -19.24
C ASN A 421 7.91 22.92 -19.62
N LYS A 422 8.09 23.73 -20.67
CA LYS A 422 7.05 24.67 -21.12
C LYS A 422 5.81 23.99 -21.66
N ASP A 423 5.97 22.77 -22.19
CA ASP A 423 4.92 21.96 -22.81
C ASP A 423 4.43 20.84 -21.87
N ILE A 424 4.57 21.04 -20.55
CA ILE A 424 4.09 20.07 -19.55
C ILE A 424 2.59 19.80 -19.73
N GLU A 425 2.25 18.54 -19.88
CA GLU A 425 0.86 18.08 -20.03
C GLU A 425 0.11 18.15 -18.70
N VAL A 426 -1.16 18.58 -18.77
CA VAL A 426 -2.08 18.66 -17.63
C VAL A 426 -3.34 17.87 -17.95
N GLY A 427 -3.52 16.75 -17.24
CA GLY A 427 -4.69 15.89 -17.34
C GLY A 427 -5.52 15.85 -16.06
N ILE A 428 -6.58 15.07 -16.09
CA ILE A 428 -7.45 14.87 -14.95
C ILE A 428 -7.61 13.39 -14.60
N MET A 429 -7.84 13.12 -13.33
CA MET A 429 -8.35 11.83 -12.89
C MET A 429 -9.87 11.81 -13.06
N VAL A 430 -10.36 10.91 -13.92
CA VAL A 430 -11.79 10.71 -14.10
C VAL A 430 -12.26 9.65 -13.11
N GLU A 431 -12.75 10.13 -11.98
CA GLU A 431 -13.12 9.29 -10.84
C GLU A 431 -14.44 9.69 -10.18
N THR A 432 -15.12 10.71 -10.72
CA THR A 432 -16.45 11.12 -10.31
C THR A 432 -17.48 10.81 -11.40
N ALA A 433 -18.74 10.59 -11.01
CA ALA A 433 -19.83 10.42 -11.96
C ALA A 433 -19.98 11.66 -12.87
N ALA A 434 -19.77 12.86 -12.32
CA ALA A 434 -19.81 14.12 -13.09
C ALA A 434 -18.72 14.13 -14.18
N ALA A 435 -17.47 13.79 -13.84
CA ALA A 435 -16.38 13.76 -14.81
C ALA A 435 -16.62 12.73 -15.92
N SER A 436 -17.16 11.56 -15.59
CA SER A 436 -17.53 10.56 -16.59
C SER A 436 -18.63 11.06 -17.54
N LEU A 437 -19.65 11.76 -17.02
CA LEU A 437 -20.74 12.32 -17.83
C LEU A 437 -20.29 13.47 -18.72
N LEU A 438 -19.33 14.28 -18.25
CA LEU A 438 -18.79 15.45 -18.97
C LEU A 438 -17.49 15.16 -19.73
N ALA A 439 -17.11 13.90 -19.90
CA ALA A 439 -15.83 13.52 -20.51
C ALA A 439 -15.64 14.11 -21.92
N ASP A 440 -16.71 14.24 -22.72
CA ASP A 440 -16.68 14.87 -24.05
C ASP A 440 -16.37 16.37 -24.02
N LEU A 441 -16.67 17.05 -22.92
CA LEU A 441 -16.35 18.47 -22.72
C LEU A 441 -14.94 18.62 -22.13
N PHE A 442 -14.61 17.84 -21.12
CA PHE A 442 -13.31 17.91 -20.44
C PHE A 442 -12.15 17.52 -21.37
N ALA A 443 -12.36 16.52 -22.25
CA ALA A 443 -11.38 16.10 -23.24
C ALA A 443 -10.90 17.22 -24.19
N LYS A 444 -11.63 18.33 -24.29
CA LYS A 444 -11.24 19.50 -25.11
C LYS A 444 -10.33 20.48 -24.38
N GLU A 445 -10.26 20.35 -23.05
CA GLU A 445 -9.54 21.30 -22.18
C GLU A 445 -8.28 20.69 -21.54
N VAL A 446 -8.13 19.35 -21.59
CA VAL A 446 -7.00 18.66 -20.94
C VAL A 446 -6.23 17.80 -21.93
N ASP A 447 -4.99 17.43 -21.56
CA ASP A 447 -4.07 16.73 -22.47
C ASP A 447 -4.22 15.20 -22.35
N PHE A 448 -4.75 14.70 -21.24
CA PHE A 448 -5.01 13.27 -21.03
C PHE A 448 -6.06 13.01 -19.95
N PHE A 449 -6.61 11.80 -19.95
CA PHE A 449 -7.42 11.25 -18.86
C PHE A 449 -6.69 10.08 -18.19
N SER A 450 -6.85 9.95 -16.86
CA SER A 450 -6.56 8.73 -16.12
C SER A 450 -7.80 8.31 -15.32
N ILE A 451 -8.31 7.10 -15.53
CA ILE A 451 -9.52 6.63 -14.87
C ILE A 451 -9.16 6.10 -13.48
N GLY A 452 -9.62 6.79 -12.44
CA GLY A 452 -9.48 6.39 -11.04
C GLY A 452 -10.61 5.46 -10.60
N THR A 453 -10.51 4.15 -10.90
CA THR A 453 -11.64 3.21 -10.71
C THR A 453 -12.08 3.08 -9.27
N ASN A 454 -11.20 3.25 -8.29
CA ASN A 454 -11.56 3.10 -6.89
C ASN A 454 -12.63 4.12 -6.48
N ASP A 455 -12.39 5.39 -6.75
CA ASP A 455 -13.36 6.44 -6.44
C ASP A 455 -14.51 6.47 -7.47
N LEU A 456 -14.26 6.15 -8.75
CA LEU A 456 -15.30 6.05 -9.76
C LEU A 456 -16.37 5.02 -9.38
N ILE A 457 -15.99 3.85 -8.86
CA ILE A 457 -16.91 2.83 -8.37
C ILE A 457 -17.72 3.41 -7.20
N GLN A 458 -17.05 3.95 -6.20
CA GLN A 458 -17.67 4.52 -5.01
C GLN A 458 -18.74 5.56 -5.37
N TYR A 459 -18.40 6.54 -6.20
CA TYR A 459 -19.32 7.62 -6.56
C TYR A 459 -20.39 7.21 -7.57
N THR A 460 -20.09 6.28 -8.48
CA THR A 460 -21.10 5.77 -9.44
C THR A 460 -22.12 4.88 -8.75
N MET A 461 -21.66 4.02 -7.83
CA MET A 461 -22.52 3.09 -7.10
C MET A 461 -23.13 3.68 -5.83
N SER A 462 -22.68 4.87 -5.40
CA SER A 462 -23.06 5.50 -4.13
C SER A 462 -22.78 4.59 -2.93
N VAL A 463 -21.61 3.97 -2.91
CA VAL A 463 -21.18 2.98 -1.91
C VAL A 463 -19.87 3.44 -1.29
N ASP A 464 -19.84 3.55 0.01
CA ASP A 464 -18.61 3.76 0.76
C ASP A 464 -17.77 2.47 0.78
N ARG A 465 -16.57 2.51 0.18
CA ARG A 465 -15.65 1.37 0.11
C ARG A 465 -15.14 0.89 1.47
N GLY A 466 -15.13 1.79 2.48
CA GLY A 466 -14.76 1.48 3.86
C GLY A 466 -15.86 0.77 4.66
N ASN A 467 -17.09 0.79 4.18
CA ASN A 467 -18.22 0.21 4.89
C ASN A 467 -18.43 -1.28 4.55
N VAL A 468 -18.04 -2.15 5.47
CA VAL A 468 -18.10 -3.63 5.31
C VAL A 468 -19.52 -4.13 4.98
N LYS A 469 -20.58 -3.45 5.46
CA LYS A 469 -21.96 -3.88 5.25
C LYS A 469 -22.44 -3.73 3.81
N VAL A 470 -21.84 -2.84 3.04
CA VAL A 470 -22.19 -2.56 1.63
C VAL A 470 -21.04 -2.87 0.67
N ALA A 471 -19.94 -3.44 1.16
CA ALA A 471 -18.75 -3.77 0.37
C ALA A 471 -19.06 -4.71 -0.82
N ASN A 472 -20.12 -5.52 -0.73
CA ASN A 472 -20.59 -6.39 -1.80
C ASN A 472 -21.16 -5.62 -3.01
N LEU A 473 -21.50 -4.33 -2.86
CA LEU A 473 -21.98 -3.46 -3.94
C LEU A 473 -20.84 -2.71 -4.63
N TYR A 474 -19.64 -2.72 -4.04
CA TYR A 474 -18.44 -2.09 -4.58
C TYR A 474 -17.75 -3.04 -5.57
N SER A 475 -18.03 -2.85 -6.88
CA SER A 475 -17.49 -3.74 -7.90
C SER A 475 -17.20 -3.02 -9.22
N ALA A 476 -16.02 -3.26 -9.77
CA ALA A 476 -15.63 -2.79 -11.10
C ALA A 476 -16.45 -3.45 -12.23
N PHE A 477 -17.06 -4.60 -11.96
CA PHE A 477 -17.91 -5.32 -12.91
C PHE A 477 -19.37 -4.83 -12.93
N SER A 478 -19.70 -3.83 -12.11
CA SER A 478 -21.02 -3.22 -12.19
C SER A 478 -21.30 -2.67 -13.59
N PRO A 479 -22.48 -2.96 -14.19
CA PRO A 479 -22.84 -2.43 -15.51
C PRO A 479 -22.74 -0.91 -15.60
N ALA A 480 -23.05 -0.18 -14.53
CA ALA A 480 -22.96 1.28 -14.49
C ALA A 480 -21.49 1.75 -14.58
N VAL A 481 -20.61 1.08 -13.85
CA VAL A 481 -19.16 1.38 -13.83
C VAL A 481 -18.53 1.08 -15.19
N LEU A 482 -18.81 -0.08 -15.78
CA LEU A 482 -18.27 -0.45 -17.10
C LEU A 482 -18.75 0.50 -18.20
N ARG A 483 -20.00 0.95 -18.16
CA ARG A 483 -20.51 1.97 -19.09
C ARG A 483 -19.81 3.32 -18.89
N SER A 484 -19.55 3.74 -17.64
CA SER A 484 -18.78 4.94 -17.34
C SER A 484 -17.38 4.85 -17.91
N ILE A 485 -16.67 3.75 -17.68
CA ILE A 485 -15.33 3.51 -18.19
C ILE A 485 -15.31 3.55 -19.73
N ASN A 486 -16.21 2.81 -20.38
CA ASN A 486 -16.30 2.79 -21.84
C ASN A 486 -16.59 4.19 -22.42
N ARG A 487 -17.47 4.97 -21.78
CA ARG A 487 -17.75 6.36 -22.18
C ARG A 487 -16.49 7.21 -22.13
N VAL A 488 -15.75 7.19 -21.02
CA VAL A 488 -14.54 7.98 -20.83
C VAL A 488 -13.48 7.64 -21.90
N ILE A 489 -13.24 6.34 -22.13
CA ILE A 489 -12.32 5.89 -23.18
C ILE A 489 -12.80 6.38 -24.54
N THR A 490 -14.08 6.21 -24.85
CA THR A 490 -14.65 6.59 -26.15
C THR A 490 -14.52 8.09 -26.40
N GLU A 491 -14.87 8.93 -25.44
CA GLU A 491 -14.82 10.39 -25.60
C GLU A 491 -13.40 10.93 -25.64
N GLY A 492 -12.48 10.38 -24.83
CA GLY A 492 -11.04 10.72 -24.91
C GLY A 492 -10.45 10.36 -26.27
N LYS A 493 -10.76 9.17 -26.81
CA LYS A 493 -10.29 8.75 -28.14
C LYS A 493 -10.87 9.63 -29.27
N LYS A 494 -12.13 10.04 -29.19
CA LYS A 494 -12.74 10.97 -30.15
C LYS A 494 -12.04 12.34 -30.13
N ALA A 495 -11.60 12.80 -28.96
CA ALA A 495 -10.87 14.05 -28.81
C ALA A 495 -9.39 13.94 -29.18
N GLY A 496 -8.86 12.71 -29.36
CA GLY A 496 -7.48 12.45 -29.71
C GLY A 496 -6.50 12.56 -28.53
N ILE A 497 -7.00 12.52 -27.30
CA ILE A 497 -6.15 12.53 -26.10
C ILE A 497 -5.87 11.09 -25.61
N MET A 498 -4.77 10.93 -24.85
CA MET A 498 -4.42 9.69 -24.18
C MET A 498 -5.42 9.39 -23.06
N VAL A 499 -5.83 8.12 -22.93
CA VAL A 499 -6.67 7.64 -21.84
C VAL A 499 -5.96 6.50 -21.11
N GLY A 500 -5.59 6.75 -19.86
CA GLY A 500 -5.04 5.77 -18.94
C GLY A 500 -6.05 5.33 -17.88
N MET A 501 -5.63 4.34 -17.07
CA MET A 501 -6.36 3.89 -15.89
C MET A 501 -5.37 3.52 -14.79
N CYS A 502 -5.58 4.04 -13.57
CA CYS A 502 -4.68 3.85 -12.44
C CYS A 502 -5.33 3.18 -11.21
N GLY A 503 -6.62 2.85 -11.28
CA GLY A 503 -7.29 2.09 -10.25
C GLY A 503 -6.99 0.59 -10.34
N GLU A 504 -7.42 -0.17 -9.34
CA GLU A 504 -7.16 -1.62 -9.25
C GLU A 504 -7.70 -2.42 -10.45
N ALA A 505 -8.77 -1.95 -11.07
CA ALA A 505 -9.35 -2.57 -12.26
C ALA A 505 -8.39 -2.62 -13.47
N ALA A 506 -7.38 -1.77 -13.52
CA ALA A 506 -6.37 -1.76 -14.59
C ALA A 506 -5.53 -3.05 -14.64
N ALA A 507 -5.39 -3.74 -13.51
CA ALA A 507 -4.63 -4.99 -13.39
C ALA A 507 -5.51 -6.25 -13.33
N ASP A 508 -6.84 -6.09 -13.31
CA ASP A 508 -7.75 -7.24 -13.23
C ASP A 508 -7.68 -8.09 -14.49
N PRO A 509 -7.33 -9.39 -14.39
CA PRO A 509 -7.13 -10.25 -15.56
C PRO A 509 -8.35 -10.37 -16.49
N LEU A 510 -9.56 -10.24 -15.94
CA LEU A 510 -10.79 -10.28 -16.74
C LEU A 510 -11.07 -8.94 -17.45
N LEU A 511 -10.59 -7.83 -16.86
CA LEU A 511 -10.82 -6.48 -17.39
C LEU A 511 -9.73 -6.02 -18.37
N VAL A 512 -8.48 -6.46 -18.23
CA VAL A 512 -7.39 -6.09 -19.16
C VAL A 512 -7.78 -6.32 -20.63
N PRO A 513 -8.33 -7.49 -21.06
CA PRO A 513 -8.78 -7.70 -22.45
C PRO A 513 -9.88 -6.73 -22.87
N VAL A 514 -10.80 -6.40 -21.95
CA VAL A 514 -11.93 -5.48 -22.21
C VAL A 514 -11.42 -4.05 -22.43
N LEU A 515 -10.58 -3.56 -21.53
CA LEU A 515 -10.00 -2.22 -21.57
C LEU A 515 -9.13 -2.03 -22.82
N LEU A 516 -8.31 -3.03 -23.15
CA LEU A 516 -7.49 -3.06 -24.36
C LEU A 516 -8.36 -2.95 -25.61
N ALA A 517 -9.43 -3.76 -25.72
CA ALA A 517 -10.33 -3.77 -26.86
C ALA A 517 -11.14 -2.46 -26.94
N TRP A 518 -11.51 -1.84 -25.83
CA TRP A 518 -12.16 -0.53 -25.82
C TRP A 518 -11.23 0.61 -26.23
N GLY A 519 -9.93 0.42 -26.18
CA GLY A 519 -8.97 1.39 -26.69
C GLY A 519 -8.18 2.11 -25.61
N LEU A 520 -8.13 1.59 -24.38
CA LEU A 520 -7.26 2.14 -23.33
C LEU A 520 -5.80 2.18 -23.82
N ASP A 521 -5.08 3.25 -23.49
CA ASP A 521 -3.69 3.48 -23.91
C ASP A 521 -2.68 3.12 -22.82
N GLU A 522 -3.02 3.40 -21.55
CA GLU A 522 -2.13 3.22 -20.41
C GLU A 522 -2.82 2.40 -19.30
N PHE A 523 -2.10 1.40 -18.80
CA PHE A 523 -2.50 0.54 -17.69
C PHE A 523 -1.55 0.76 -16.52
N SER A 524 -1.99 1.46 -15.48
CA SER A 524 -1.17 1.79 -14.32
C SER A 524 -1.57 0.94 -13.11
N MET A 525 -0.60 0.24 -12.52
CA MET A 525 -0.84 -0.80 -11.53
C MET A 525 0.30 -0.94 -10.54
N SER A 526 0.15 -1.82 -9.54
CA SER A 526 1.27 -2.21 -8.68
C SER A 526 2.40 -2.88 -9.49
N ALA A 527 3.64 -2.69 -9.09
CA ALA A 527 4.80 -3.24 -9.78
C ALA A 527 4.70 -4.76 -10.00
N SER A 528 4.15 -5.51 -9.04
CA SER A 528 3.97 -6.97 -9.11
C SER A 528 3.01 -7.42 -10.22
N SER A 529 2.07 -6.58 -10.64
CA SER A 529 1.05 -6.90 -11.66
C SER A 529 1.52 -6.64 -13.10
N ILE A 530 2.60 -5.89 -13.30
CA ILE A 530 3.06 -5.42 -14.61
C ILE A 530 3.30 -6.59 -15.58
N LEU A 531 4.05 -7.59 -15.18
CA LEU A 531 4.43 -8.70 -16.06
C LEU A 531 3.23 -9.56 -16.47
N LYS A 532 2.30 -9.80 -15.53
CA LYS A 532 1.07 -10.57 -15.81
C LYS A 532 0.17 -9.82 -16.78
N SER A 533 -0.02 -8.51 -16.59
CA SER A 533 -0.81 -7.70 -17.51
C SER A 533 -0.18 -7.60 -18.90
N ARG A 534 1.15 -7.50 -19.00
CA ARG A 534 1.87 -7.55 -20.29
C ARG A 534 1.68 -8.88 -20.99
N GLN A 535 1.72 -10.00 -20.26
CA GLN A 535 1.41 -11.32 -20.81
C GLN A 535 -0.01 -11.33 -21.38
N ILE A 536 -1.02 -10.89 -20.62
CA ILE A 536 -2.42 -10.88 -21.06
C ILE A 536 -2.57 -10.03 -22.33
N VAL A 537 -2.02 -8.80 -22.35
CA VAL A 537 -2.03 -7.94 -23.54
C VAL A 537 -1.46 -8.65 -24.76
N SER A 538 -0.34 -9.35 -24.59
CA SER A 538 0.32 -10.09 -25.70
C SER A 538 -0.51 -11.26 -26.24
N LEU A 539 -1.44 -11.80 -25.47
CA LEU A 539 -2.35 -12.87 -25.87
C LEU A 539 -3.62 -12.35 -26.56
N CYS A 540 -3.90 -11.05 -26.48
CA CYS A 540 -5.12 -10.45 -27.02
C CYS A 540 -4.95 -9.99 -28.48
N ASP A 541 -6.00 -10.18 -29.29
CA ASP A 541 -6.24 -9.43 -30.51
C ASP A 541 -7.33 -8.39 -30.23
N SER A 542 -6.96 -7.11 -30.20
CA SER A 542 -7.87 -6.05 -29.74
C SER A 542 -9.07 -5.85 -30.66
N LYS A 543 -8.90 -6.14 -31.97
CA LYS A 543 -9.98 -6.00 -32.96
C LYS A 543 -10.98 -7.15 -32.87
N ASP A 544 -10.48 -8.40 -32.78
CA ASP A 544 -11.32 -9.58 -32.65
C ASP A 544 -12.10 -9.58 -31.31
N LEU A 545 -11.49 -9.03 -30.25
CA LEU A 545 -12.13 -8.92 -28.94
C LEU A 545 -13.23 -7.84 -28.91
N ARG A 546 -13.13 -6.77 -29.71
CA ARG A 546 -14.03 -5.61 -29.63
C ARG A 546 -15.50 -5.99 -29.65
N ALA A 547 -15.93 -6.76 -30.64
CA ALA A 547 -17.33 -7.17 -30.78
C ALA A 547 -17.80 -8.13 -29.66
N LYS A 548 -16.86 -8.89 -29.07
CA LYS A 548 -17.16 -9.77 -27.93
C LYS A 548 -17.35 -8.95 -26.66
N VAL A 549 -16.40 -8.06 -26.32
CA VAL A 549 -16.45 -7.30 -25.08
C VAL A 549 -17.55 -6.22 -25.06
N ASP A 550 -17.96 -5.68 -26.21
CA ASP A 550 -19.05 -4.71 -26.28
C ASP A 550 -20.38 -5.29 -25.78
N LYS A 551 -20.56 -6.63 -25.79
CA LYS A 551 -21.74 -7.29 -25.24
C LYS A 551 -21.92 -7.07 -23.74
N VAL A 552 -20.84 -6.83 -22.97
CA VAL A 552 -20.97 -6.56 -21.54
C VAL A 552 -21.74 -5.26 -21.25
N LEU A 553 -21.78 -4.32 -22.21
CA LEU A 553 -22.53 -3.09 -22.08
C LEU A 553 -24.06 -3.29 -22.19
N GLU A 554 -24.50 -4.44 -22.71
CA GLU A 554 -25.92 -4.82 -22.83
C GLU A 554 -26.39 -5.65 -21.62
N MET A 555 -25.47 -6.18 -20.82
CA MET A 555 -25.78 -7.00 -19.64
C MET A 555 -26.25 -6.14 -18.47
N GLY A 556 -27.16 -6.68 -17.69
CA GLY A 556 -27.77 -5.99 -16.55
C GLY A 556 -27.23 -6.40 -15.19
N CYS A 557 -26.51 -7.53 -15.10
CA CYS A 557 -26.06 -8.12 -13.85
C CYS A 557 -24.55 -8.36 -13.84
N GLU A 558 -23.93 -8.09 -12.70
CA GLU A 558 -22.48 -8.33 -12.50
C GLU A 558 -22.09 -9.81 -12.68
N SER A 559 -22.91 -10.73 -12.16
CA SER A 559 -22.66 -12.18 -12.29
C SER A 559 -22.60 -12.63 -13.74
N GLU A 560 -23.54 -12.15 -14.57
CA GLU A 560 -23.57 -12.44 -16.01
C GLU A 560 -22.31 -11.93 -16.71
N ILE A 561 -21.86 -10.73 -16.34
CA ILE A 561 -20.64 -10.13 -16.89
C ILE A 561 -19.42 -10.95 -16.50
N LYS A 562 -19.27 -11.26 -15.22
CA LYS A 562 -18.14 -12.06 -14.73
C LYS A 562 -18.07 -13.44 -15.39
N ASP A 563 -19.21 -14.14 -15.48
CA ASP A 563 -19.27 -15.45 -16.11
C ASP A 563 -18.98 -15.40 -17.61
N TYR A 564 -19.39 -14.32 -18.27
CA TYR A 564 -19.10 -14.09 -19.68
C TYR A 564 -17.61 -13.80 -19.91
N LEU A 565 -17.00 -12.93 -19.07
CA LEU A 565 -15.60 -12.57 -19.20
C LEU A 565 -14.66 -13.72 -18.83
N LYS A 566 -15.01 -14.57 -17.86
CA LYS A 566 -14.27 -15.81 -17.57
C LYS A 566 -14.14 -16.71 -18.79
N LYS A 567 -15.23 -16.89 -19.57
CA LYS A 567 -15.18 -17.67 -20.82
C LYS A 567 -14.24 -17.05 -21.84
N ILE A 568 -14.22 -15.73 -21.96
CA ILE A 568 -13.29 -15.03 -22.85
C ILE A 568 -11.84 -15.25 -22.38
N SER A 569 -11.59 -15.14 -21.06
CA SER A 569 -10.26 -15.37 -20.48
C SER A 569 -9.77 -16.80 -20.72
N GLU A 570 -10.63 -17.80 -20.55
CA GLU A 570 -10.33 -19.20 -20.86
C GLU A 570 -10.01 -19.40 -22.35
N GLU A 571 -10.75 -18.77 -23.28
CA GLU A 571 -10.47 -18.80 -24.72
C GLU A 571 -9.11 -18.18 -25.06
N LEU A 572 -8.67 -17.16 -24.31
CA LEU A 572 -7.37 -16.50 -24.50
C LEU A 572 -6.21 -17.29 -23.87
N GLY A 573 -6.50 -18.20 -22.95
CA GLY A 573 -5.50 -18.94 -22.17
C GLY A 573 -4.85 -18.08 -21.06
N CYS A 574 -5.63 -17.19 -20.46
CA CYS A 574 -5.21 -16.28 -19.38
C CYS A 574 -5.76 -16.74 -18.03
#